data_3cc7cb828ef74348412a622d40177a3b
#
_entry.id   3cc7cb828ef74348412a622d40177a3b
#
_cell.length_a   1.000
_cell.length_b   1.000
_cell.length_c   1.000
_cell.angle_alpha   90.00
_cell.angle_beta   90.00
_cell.angle_gamma   90.00
#
_symmetry.space_group_name_H-M   'P 1'
#
loop_
_entity.id
_entity.type
_entity.pdbx_description
1 polymer ?
#
loop_
_entity_poly.entity_id
_entity_poly.type
_entity_poly.pdbx_seq_one_letter_code
_entity_poly.pdbx_strand_id
1 'polypeptide(L)'
;MRVTIVIIAVTFLVVVGVMLAYWPKGISINENNEIQLSTYIGKPQLIPADEISITKMPEGMLNHLIRTNGMSLGKINYGHFKNTKTGQRMFLYLTGKESRICFTYNGELYVVDNWRQIAAKM
;
A
#
# COMPACT_ATOMS: atom_id res chain seq x y z
N MET A 1 11.82 38.55 -3.20
CA MET A 1 11.60 37.85 -1.91
C MET A 1 10.20 37.31 -1.77
N ARG A 2 9.15 38.11 -1.95
CA ARG A 2 7.77 37.60 -1.82
C ARG A 2 7.42 36.47 -2.77
N VAL A 3 7.85 36.58 -4.01
CA VAL A 3 7.59 35.56 -5.05
C VAL A 3 8.30 34.26 -4.70
N THR A 4 9.54 34.33 -4.18
CA THR A 4 10.31 33.15 -3.78
C THR A 4 9.63 32.42 -2.64
N ILE A 5 9.11 33.14 -1.63
CA ILE A 5 8.39 32.56 -0.50
C ILE A 5 7.11 31.85 -0.96
N VAL A 6 6.36 32.48 -1.87
CA VAL A 6 5.14 31.88 -2.42
C VAL A 6 5.45 30.58 -3.19
N ILE A 7 6.51 30.59 -4.00
CA ILE A 7 6.92 29.39 -4.75
C ILE A 7 7.31 28.27 -3.80
N ILE A 8 8.06 28.56 -2.75
CA ILE A 8 8.46 27.57 -1.75
C ILE A 8 7.23 27.01 -1.03
N ALA A 9 6.29 27.87 -0.64
CA ALA A 9 5.06 27.45 0.04
C ALA A 9 4.20 26.55 -0.86
N VAL A 10 4.01 26.93 -2.12
CA VAL A 10 3.23 26.13 -3.08
C VAL A 10 3.89 24.80 -3.35
N THR A 11 5.21 24.77 -3.53
CA THR A 11 5.97 23.54 -3.73
C THR A 11 5.83 22.62 -2.53
N PHE A 12 5.93 23.17 -1.31
CA PHE A 12 5.77 22.39 -0.09
C PHE A 12 4.37 21.77 0.01
N LEU A 13 3.33 22.54 -0.32
CA LEU A 13 1.95 22.04 -0.30
C LEU A 13 1.74 20.93 -1.33
N VAL A 14 2.32 21.06 -2.51
CA VAL A 14 2.23 20.03 -3.55
C VAL A 14 2.92 18.75 -3.09
N VAL A 15 4.11 18.83 -2.51
CA VAL A 15 4.85 17.69 -2.00
C VAL A 15 4.07 16.99 -0.89
N VAL A 16 3.53 17.74 0.07
CA VAL A 16 2.72 17.17 1.15
C VAL A 16 1.47 16.50 0.59
N GLY A 17 0.78 17.12 -0.37
CA GLY A 17 -0.39 16.53 -1.01
C GLY A 17 -0.07 15.22 -1.71
N VAL A 18 1.02 15.15 -2.45
CA VAL A 18 1.46 13.91 -3.11
C VAL A 18 1.79 12.82 -2.07
N MET A 19 2.51 13.18 -1.01
CA MET A 19 2.81 12.23 0.06
C MET A 19 1.54 11.67 0.69
N LEU A 20 0.54 12.51 0.98
CA LEU A 20 -0.72 12.07 1.58
C LEU A 20 -1.52 11.19 0.63
N ALA A 21 -1.42 11.40 -0.68
CA ALA A 21 -2.10 10.56 -1.67
C ALA A 21 -1.54 9.14 -1.73
N TYR A 22 -0.25 8.96 -1.39
CA TYR A 22 0.42 7.66 -1.38
C TYR A 22 0.66 7.11 0.03
N TRP A 23 0.32 7.87 1.07
CA TRP A 23 0.54 7.44 2.44
C TRP A 23 -0.59 6.50 2.88
N PRO A 24 -0.29 5.26 3.24
CA PRO A 24 -1.35 4.33 3.65
C PRO A 24 -1.97 4.76 4.97
N LYS A 25 -3.28 4.96 4.97
CA LYS A 25 -4.03 5.36 6.15
C LYS A 25 -4.38 4.16 7.03
N GLY A 26 -4.77 3.06 6.42
CA GLY A 26 -5.16 1.87 7.13
C GLY A 26 -5.97 0.93 6.26
N ILE A 27 -5.99 -0.33 6.66
CA ILE A 27 -6.74 -1.39 6.01
C ILE A 27 -7.99 -1.71 6.84
N SER A 28 -9.12 -1.89 6.18
CA SER A 28 -10.39 -2.18 6.86
C SER A 28 -11.29 -3.02 5.95
N ILE A 29 -12.39 -3.52 6.52
CA ILE A 29 -13.45 -4.19 5.77
C ILE A 29 -14.71 -3.33 5.86
N ASN A 30 -15.35 -3.07 4.72
CA ASN A 30 -16.58 -2.32 4.66
C ASN A 30 -17.82 -3.21 4.79
N GLU A 31 -19.01 -2.60 4.74
CA GLU A 31 -20.28 -3.30 4.87
C GLU A 31 -20.56 -4.28 3.73
N ASN A 32 -19.95 -4.06 2.57
CA ASN A 32 -20.11 -4.90 1.39
C ASN A 32 -19.12 -6.06 1.35
N ASN A 33 -18.44 -6.34 2.47
CA ASN A 33 -17.40 -7.37 2.58
C ASN A 33 -16.25 -7.15 1.59
N GLU A 34 -15.84 -5.90 1.44
CA GLU A 34 -14.71 -5.51 0.60
C GLU A 34 -13.56 -5.01 1.47
N ILE A 35 -12.36 -5.44 1.15
CA ILE A 35 -11.14 -4.95 1.80
C ILE A 35 -10.85 -3.56 1.26
N GLN A 36 -10.76 -2.58 2.15
CA GLN A 36 -10.43 -1.20 1.79
C GLN A 36 -8.98 -0.90 2.10
N LEU A 37 -8.21 -0.59 1.07
CA LEU A 37 -6.84 -0.10 1.20
C LEU A 37 -6.87 1.41 1.02
N SER A 38 -6.86 2.14 2.13
CA SER A 38 -7.08 3.58 2.14
C SER A 38 -5.78 4.36 2.22
N THR A 39 -5.77 5.53 1.58
CA THR A 39 -4.73 6.55 1.76
C THR A 39 -5.38 7.80 2.35
N TYR A 40 -4.56 8.76 2.80
CA TYR A 40 -5.12 9.99 3.37
C TYR A 40 -5.85 10.85 2.34
N ILE A 41 -5.42 10.81 1.09
CA ILE A 41 -6.05 11.53 0.00
C ILE A 41 -6.36 10.54 -1.12
N GLY A 42 -7.54 10.67 -1.72
CA GLY A 42 -7.96 9.83 -2.83
C GLY A 42 -8.96 8.76 -2.41
N LYS A 43 -9.43 8.01 -3.38
CA LYS A 43 -10.40 6.95 -3.14
C LYS A 43 -9.69 5.69 -2.66
N PRO A 44 -10.26 4.94 -1.70
CA PRO A 44 -9.69 3.67 -1.30
C PRO A 44 -9.77 2.64 -2.44
N GLN A 45 -8.80 1.74 -2.46
CA GLN A 45 -8.88 0.57 -3.34
C GLN A 45 -9.75 -0.48 -2.67
N LEU A 46 -10.74 -0.99 -3.39
CA LEU A 46 -11.70 -1.97 -2.88
C LEU A 46 -11.43 -3.33 -3.51
N ILE A 47 -11.31 -4.35 -2.67
CA ILE A 47 -11.04 -5.72 -3.10
C ILE A 47 -12.07 -6.64 -2.44
N PRO A 48 -12.89 -7.39 -3.20
CA PRO A 48 -13.85 -8.32 -2.60
C PRO A 48 -13.15 -9.37 -1.74
N ALA A 49 -13.53 -9.46 -0.48
CA ALA A 49 -12.86 -10.35 0.47
C ALA A 49 -13.09 -11.83 0.17
N ASP A 50 -14.18 -12.19 -0.51
CA ASP A 50 -14.49 -13.56 -0.88
C ASP A 50 -13.82 -14.01 -2.19
N GLU A 51 -13.19 -13.09 -2.91
CA GLU A 51 -12.51 -13.39 -4.17
C GLU A 51 -10.99 -13.48 -4.05
N ILE A 52 -10.44 -13.25 -2.85
CA ILE A 52 -9.00 -13.34 -2.63
C ILE A 52 -8.59 -14.78 -2.31
N SER A 53 -7.34 -15.12 -2.65
CA SER A 53 -6.71 -16.37 -2.25
C SER A 53 -5.50 -16.07 -1.40
N ILE A 54 -5.58 -16.38 -0.11
CA ILE A 54 -4.47 -16.15 0.82
C ILE A 54 -3.40 -17.19 0.55
N THR A 55 -2.17 -16.73 0.34
CA THR A 55 -1.03 -17.58 0.06
C THR A 55 0.05 -17.38 1.11
N LYS A 56 0.91 -18.38 1.29
CA LYS A 56 2.06 -18.24 2.15
C LYS A 56 3.08 -17.33 1.49
N MET A 57 3.56 -16.33 2.24
CA MET A 57 4.60 -15.44 1.75
C MET A 57 5.93 -16.18 1.69
N PRO A 58 6.57 -16.32 0.51
CA PRO A 58 7.87 -16.96 0.40
C PRO A 58 8.92 -16.19 1.19
N GLU A 59 9.85 -16.91 1.79
CA GLU A 59 10.97 -16.29 2.50
C GLU A 59 11.78 -15.44 1.54
N GLY A 60 12.11 -14.23 1.98
CA GLY A 60 12.89 -13.30 1.17
C GLY A 60 12.13 -12.61 0.04
N MET A 61 10.79 -12.80 -0.05
CA MET A 61 10.00 -12.17 -1.10
C MET A 61 10.09 -10.65 -1.10
N LEU A 62 10.23 -10.03 0.08
CA LEU A 62 10.34 -8.60 0.22
C LEU A 62 11.78 -8.09 0.13
N ASN A 63 12.73 -8.97 -0.13
CA ASN A 63 14.12 -8.59 -0.39
C ASN A 63 14.28 -8.31 -1.88
N HIS A 64 15.27 -7.46 -2.23
CA HIS A 64 15.58 -7.14 -3.62
C HIS A 64 14.41 -6.56 -4.40
N LEU A 65 13.62 -5.71 -3.74
CA LEU A 65 12.51 -5.01 -4.37
C LEU A 65 12.97 -3.71 -5.00
N ILE A 66 12.42 -3.40 -6.18
CA ILE A 66 12.48 -2.07 -6.76
C ILE A 66 11.07 -1.51 -6.86
N ARG A 67 10.95 -0.21 -6.61
CA ARG A 67 9.69 0.49 -6.73
C ARG A 67 9.45 0.84 -8.20
N THR A 68 8.32 0.38 -8.74
CA THR A 68 7.92 0.72 -10.10
C THR A 68 6.94 1.89 -10.11
N ASN A 69 6.08 1.99 -9.09
CA ASN A 69 5.14 3.11 -8.94
C ASN A 69 4.64 3.12 -7.50
N GLY A 70 4.92 4.17 -6.76
CA GLY A 70 4.45 4.28 -5.39
C GLY A 70 5.44 4.97 -4.47
N MET A 71 5.33 4.70 -3.17
CA MET A 71 6.12 5.33 -2.13
C MET A 71 6.76 4.27 -1.22
N SER A 72 8.00 4.52 -0.81
CA SER A 72 8.69 3.69 0.17
C SER A 72 9.44 4.59 1.15
N LEU A 73 9.04 4.56 2.43
CA LEU A 73 9.67 5.30 3.51
C LEU A 73 9.81 4.37 4.72
N GLY A 74 10.99 3.79 4.91
CA GLY A 74 11.25 2.87 6.01
C GLY A 74 10.33 1.64 5.94
N LYS A 75 9.51 1.46 6.97
CA LYS A 75 8.55 0.34 7.04
C LYS A 75 7.25 0.60 6.28
N ILE A 76 7.05 1.83 5.80
CA ILE A 76 5.85 2.21 5.07
C ILE A 76 6.10 2.04 3.58
N ASN A 77 5.30 1.20 2.93
CA ASN A 77 5.42 0.94 1.50
C ASN A 77 4.02 0.90 0.90
N TYR A 78 3.83 1.66 -0.16
CA TYR A 78 2.56 1.72 -0.87
C TYR A 78 2.80 1.79 -2.37
N GLY A 79 2.20 0.89 -3.10
CA GLY A 79 2.20 0.91 -4.55
C GLY A 79 2.75 -0.35 -5.17
N HIS A 80 3.20 -0.23 -6.42
CA HIS A 80 3.68 -1.35 -7.21
C HIS A 80 5.18 -1.52 -7.06
N PHE A 81 5.59 -2.75 -6.79
CA PHE A 81 6.99 -3.14 -6.62
C PHE A 81 7.28 -4.39 -7.45
N LYS A 82 8.54 -4.63 -7.70
CA LYS A 82 8.99 -5.82 -8.44
C LYS A 82 10.19 -6.42 -7.74
N ASN A 83 10.17 -7.75 -7.57
CA ASN A 83 11.33 -8.47 -7.05
C ASN A 83 12.35 -8.65 -8.18
N THR A 84 13.55 -8.14 -7.98
CA THR A 84 14.59 -8.14 -9.04
C THR A 84 15.18 -9.53 -9.31
N LYS A 85 15.08 -10.46 -8.36
CA LYS A 85 15.57 -11.83 -8.53
C LYS A 85 14.56 -12.72 -9.27
N THR A 86 13.30 -12.63 -8.93
CA THR A 86 12.27 -13.53 -9.45
C THR A 86 11.43 -12.91 -10.56
N GLY A 87 11.48 -11.58 -10.72
CA GLY A 87 10.62 -10.86 -11.64
C GLY A 87 9.18 -10.72 -11.17
N GLN A 88 8.86 -11.20 -9.97
CA GLN A 88 7.51 -11.14 -9.42
C GLN A 88 7.08 -9.70 -9.18
N ARG A 89 5.95 -9.31 -9.76
CA ARG A 89 5.32 -8.01 -9.50
C ARG A 89 4.34 -8.16 -8.35
N MET A 90 4.24 -7.12 -7.53
CA MET A 90 3.35 -7.13 -6.38
C MET A 90 2.90 -5.73 -6.03
N PHE A 91 1.73 -5.65 -5.39
CA PHE A 91 1.24 -4.41 -4.80
C PHE A 91 1.47 -4.48 -3.30
N LEU A 92 2.21 -3.52 -2.76
CA LEU A 92 2.48 -3.43 -1.33
C LEU A 92 1.58 -2.39 -0.68
N TYR A 93 0.97 -2.76 0.43
CA TYR A 93 0.24 -1.85 1.30
C TYR A 93 0.69 -2.12 2.73
N LEU A 94 1.82 -1.54 3.11
CA LEU A 94 2.46 -1.77 4.39
C LEU A 94 2.48 -0.47 5.19
N THR A 95 1.82 -0.47 6.34
CA THR A 95 1.72 0.69 7.22
C THR A 95 2.75 0.69 8.35
N GLY A 96 3.62 -0.32 8.37
CA GLY A 96 4.61 -0.51 9.44
C GLY A 96 4.08 -1.30 10.61
N LYS A 97 2.92 -1.91 10.49
CA LYS A 97 2.31 -2.75 11.52
C LYS A 97 2.77 -4.19 11.38
N GLU A 98 2.47 -5.02 12.37
CA GLU A 98 2.72 -6.46 12.33
C GLU A 98 1.61 -7.19 11.58
N SER A 99 1.73 -8.52 11.50
CA SER A 99 0.73 -9.38 10.86
C SER A 99 0.64 -9.19 9.36
N ARG A 100 1.76 -9.40 8.66
CA ARG A 100 1.84 -9.37 7.20
C ARG A 100 1.31 -10.67 6.61
N ILE A 101 0.53 -10.53 5.55
CA ILE A 101 0.12 -11.66 4.73
C ILE A 101 0.23 -11.29 3.25
N CYS A 102 0.23 -12.28 2.38
CA CYS A 102 0.04 -12.05 0.97
C CYS A 102 -1.18 -12.82 0.47
N PHE A 103 -1.85 -12.21 -0.50
CA PHE A 103 -2.97 -12.84 -1.17
C PHE A 103 -2.94 -12.48 -2.65
N THR A 104 -3.64 -13.28 -3.45
CA THR A 104 -3.82 -12.97 -4.88
C THR A 104 -5.27 -12.58 -5.13
N TYR A 105 -5.44 -11.63 -6.01
CA TYR A 105 -6.74 -11.20 -6.49
C TYR A 105 -6.60 -10.80 -7.95
N ASN A 106 -7.42 -11.38 -8.79
CA ASN A 106 -7.45 -11.08 -10.23
C ASN A 106 -6.06 -11.22 -10.89
N GLY A 107 -5.30 -12.22 -10.44
CA GLY A 107 -3.97 -12.51 -10.98
C GLY A 107 -2.85 -11.65 -10.45
N GLU A 108 -3.14 -10.70 -9.57
CA GLU A 108 -2.15 -9.81 -8.98
C GLU A 108 -1.84 -10.22 -7.54
N LEU A 109 -0.56 -10.13 -7.16
CA LEU A 109 -0.13 -10.43 -5.80
C LEU A 109 -0.16 -9.16 -4.95
N TYR A 110 -0.78 -9.25 -3.78
CA TYR A 110 -0.87 -8.17 -2.79
C TYR A 110 -0.17 -8.59 -1.51
N VAL A 111 0.60 -7.69 -0.92
CA VAL A 111 1.18 -7.88 0.41
C VAL A 111 0.69 -6.75 1.30
N VAL A 112 0.01 -7.12 2.37
CA VAL A 112 -0.60 -6.16 3.31
C VAL A 112 -0.17 -6.48 4.72
N ASP A 113 -0.21 -5.49 5.60
CA ASP A 113 0.00 -5.70 7.03
C ASP A 113 -1.27 -5.37 7.83
N ASN A 114 -1.17 -5.48 9.15
CA ASN A 114 -2.29 -5.24 10.07
C ASN A 114 -3.50 -6.17 9.79
N TRP A 115 -3.23 -7.38 9.32
CA TRP A 115 -4.25 -8.32 8.90
C TRP A 115 -5.10 -8.83 10.06
N ARG A 116 -4.57 -8.84 11.29
CA ARG A 116 -5.32 -9.30 12.45
C ARG A 116 -6.62 -8.54 12.67
N GLN A 117 -6.61 -7.23 12.43
CA GLN A 117 -7.81 -6.40 12.57
C GLN A 117 -8.88 -6.79 11.55
N ILE A 118 -8.46 -7.17 10.36
CA ILE A 118 -9.38 -7.57 9.30
C ILE A 118 -9.87 -8.99 9.50
N ALA A 119 -8.97 -9.91 9.84
CA ALA A 119 -9.33 -11.30 10.06
C ALA A 119 -10.38 -11.44 11.16
N ALA A 120 -10.33 -10.59 12.19
CA ALA A 120 -11.31 -10.61 13.27
C ALA A 120 -12.71 -10.18 12.81
N LYS A 121 -12.81 -9.46 11.70
CA LYS A 121 -14.09 -8.99 11.13
C LYS A 121 -14.60 -9.87 9.98
N MET A 122 -13.76 -10.74 9.51
CA MET A 122 -14.14 -11.71 8.49
C MET A 122 -14.76 -12.95 9.15
#